data_7375cc840fd59214a62dfc1c0196e33e
#
_entry.id   7375cc840fd59214a62dfc1c0196e33e
#
_cell.length_a   1.000
_cell.length_b   1.000
_cell.length_c   1.000
_cell.angle_alpha   90.00
_cell.angle_beta   90.00
_cell.angle_gamma   90.00
#
_symmetry.space_group_name_H-M   'P 1'
#
loop_
_entity.id
_entity.type
_entity.pdbx_description
1 polymer ?
#
loop_
_entity_poly.entity_id
_entity_poly.type
_entity_poly.pdbx_seq_one_letter_code
_entity_poly.pdbx_strand_id
1 'polypeptide(L)'
;LALGNLDATRDWGHAKDYVRAMWMMLQHDEPDDFVCAMGESHSVRELCMQVFSELDLDYIDYITIDPKYYRPTELDDLKGDCSKLRSSLGWTPTYTFKKMIKEMVQARL
;
A
#
# COMPACT_ATOMS: atom_id res chain seq x y z
N LEU A 1 19.94 -2.68 -5.41
CA LEU A 1 18.85 -1.71 -5.49
C LEU A 1 19.06 -0.63 -4.43
N ALA A 2 19.16 0.63 -4.86
CA ALA A 2 19.34 1.75 -3.96
C ALA A 2 18.00 2.43 -3.68
N LEU A 3 17.69 2.65 -2.39
CA LEU A 3 16.48 3.28 -1.94
C LEU A 3 16.79 4.39 -0.94
N GLY A 4 15.80 5.21 -0.59
CA GLY A 4 15.91 6.28 0.40
C GLY A 4 15.52 5.81 1.79
N ASN A 5 14.57 6.54 2.41
CA ASN A 5 14.13 6.26 3.78
C ASN A 5 13.28 4.98 3.83
N LEU A 6 13.85 3.91 4.39
CA LEU A 6 13.14 2.63 4.56
C LEU A 6 12.14 2.63 5.71
N ASP A 7 12.19 3.62 6.59
CA ASP A 7 11.32 3.68 7.76
C ASP A 7 10.07 4.55 7.53
N ALA A 8 9.96 5.18 6.37
CA ALA A 8 8.72 5.86 5.98
C ALA A 8 7.61 4.83 5.82
N THR A 9 6.41 5.15 6.33
CA THR A 9 5.26 4.25 6.26
C THR A 9 4.19 4.82 5.33
N ARG A 10 3.51 3.93 4.62
CA ARG A 10 2.46 4.28 3.66
C ARG A 10 1.31 3.28 3.77
N ASP A 11 0.15 3.74 3.32
CA ASP A 11 -1.04 2.92 3.22
C ASP A 11 -1.14 2.42 1.77
N TRP A 12 -0.74 1.15 1.55
CA TRP A 12 -0.77 0.55 0.22
C TRP A 12 -1.92 -0.42 0.08
N GLY A 13 -2.60 -0.36 -1.06
CA GLY A 13 -3.68 -1.28 -1.37
C GLY A 13 -3.60 -1.79 -2.80
N HIS A 14 -4.34 -2.86 -3.06
CA HIS A 14 -4.43 -3.47 -4.38
C HIS A 14 -5.33 -2.62 -5.29
N ALA A 15 -4.90 -2.42 -6.53
CA ALA A 15 -5.66 -1.64 -7.51
C ALA A 15 -7.09 -2.15 -7.69
N LYS A 16 -7.32 -3.46 -7.63
CA LYS A 16 -8.67 -4.05 -7.73
C LYS A 16 -9.60 -3.57 -6.63
N ASP A 17 -9.10 -3.39 -5.41
CA ASP A 17 -9.89 -2.88 -4.31
C ASP A 17 -10.28 -1.41 -4.51
N TYR A 18 -9.35 -0.60 -5.05
CA TYR A 18 -9.62 0.81 -5.33
C TYR A 18 -10.61 1.00 -6.47
N VAL A 19 -10.48 0.26 -7.57
CA VAL A 19 -11.43 0.39 -8.69
C VAL A 19 -12.83 -0.09 -8.31
N ARG A 20 -12.93 -1.11 -7.46
CA ARG A 20 -14.22 -1.55 -6.91
C ARG A 20 -14.85 -0.46 -6.05
N ALA A 21 -14.05 0.24 -5.23
CA ALA A 21 -14.54 1.38 -4.46
C ALA A 21 -15.05 2.50 -5.38
N MET A 22 -14.33 2.82 -6.45
CA MET A 22 -14.75 3.82 -7.43
C MET A 22 -16.09 3.45 -8.05
N TRP A 23 -16.27 2.20 -8.45
CA TRP A 23 -17.53 1.71 -8.99
C TRP A 23 -18.67 1.85 -7.97
N MET A 24 -18.42 1.47 -6.72
CA MET A 24 -19.41 1.58 -5.64
C MET A 24 -19.81 3.04 -5.37
N MET A 25 -18.85 3.98 -5.45
CA MET A 25 -19.13 5.41 -5.31
C MET A 25 -20.09 5.90 -6.40
N LEU A 26 -19.92 5.41 -7.64
CA LEU A 26 -20.79 5.76 -8.75
C LEU A 26 -22.20 5.18 -8.64
N GLN A 27 -22.39 4.11 -7.85
CA GLN A 27 -23.69 3.51 -7.57
C GLN A 27 -24.41 4.18 -6.41
N HIS A 28 -23.73 5.05 -5.66
CA HIS A 28 -24.34 5.77 -4.54
C HIS A 28 -25.35 6.81 -5.03
N ASP A 29 -26.49 6.94 -4.33
CA ASP A 29 -27.60 7.79 -4.77
C ASP A 29 -27.25 9.29 -4.77
N GLU A 30 -26.36 9.72 -3.87
CA GLU A 30 -25.96 11.11 -3.74
C GLU A 30 -24.45 11.27 -3.96
N PRO A 31 -24.03 12.36 -4.65
CA PRO A 31 -22.61 12.68 -4.74
C PRO A 31 -22.01 12.94 -3.37
N ASP A 32 -20.82 12.39 -3.11
CA ASP A 32 -20.10 12.59 -1.85
C ASP A 32 -18.60 12.33 -2.06
N ASP A 33 -17.82 12.74 -1.07
CA ASP A 33 -16.39 12.55 -1.06
C ASP A 33 -16.03 11.41 -0.10
N PHE A 34 -15.16 10.51 -0.54
CA PHE A 34 -14.71 9.37 0.25
C PHE A 34 -13.19 9.23 0.22
N VAL A 35 -12.60 8.91 1.35
CA VAL A 35 -11.22 8.45 1.40
C VAL A 35 -11.22 6.94 1.17
N CYS A 36 -10.49 6.51 0.14
CA CYS A 36 -10.29 5.09 -0.15
C CYS A 36 -8.87 4.70 0.26
N ALA A 37 -8.77 3.89 1.29
CA ALA A 37 -7.50 3.45 1.87
C ALA A 37 -7.69 2.10 2.54
N MET A 38 -6.58 1.45 2.89
CA MET A 38 -6.62 0.16 3.60
C MET A 38 -6.83 0.33 5.10
N GLY A 39 -6.46 1.49 5.66
CA GLY A 39 -6.51 1.74 7.09
C GLY A 39 -5.33 1.14 7.85
N GLU A 40 -4.33 0.66 7.14
CA GLU A 40 -3.10 0.11 7.68
C GLU A 40 -1.90 0.74 7.00
N SER A 41 -0.84 1.04 7.74
CA SER A 41 0.39 1.52 7.14
C SER A 41 1.51 0.51 7.34
N HIS A 42 2.38 0.43 6.33
CA HIS A 42 3.56 -0.44 6.33
C HIS A 42 4.77 0.37 5.90
N SER A 43 5.93 0.07 6.47
CA SER A 43 7.17 0.74 6.10
C SER A 43 7.69 0.22 4.75
N VAL A 44 8.53 1.02 4.10
CA VAL A 44 9.25 0.58 2.90
C VAL A 44 10.11 -0.64 3.23
N ARG A 45 10.68 -0.69 4.43
CA ARG A 45 11.43 -1.86 4.93
C ARG A 45 10.56 -3.12 4.93
N GLU A 46 9.33 -3.04 5.47
CA GLU A 46 8.39 -4.17 5.45
C GLU A 46 8.06 -4.62 4.04
N LEU A 47 7.89 -3.67 3.12
CA LEU A 47 7.65 -3.96 1.71
C LEU A 47 8.83 -4.75 1.12
N CYS A 48 10.06 -4.30 1.36
CA CYS A 48 11.27 -4.99 0.91
C CYS A 48 11.37 -6.39 1.52
N MET A 49 11.16 -6.51 2.81
CA MET A 49 11.18 -7.81 3.51
C MET A 49 10.18 -8.77 2.88
N GLN A 50 8.95 -8.32 2.64
CA GLN A 50 7.89 -9.17 2.10
C GLN A 50 8.19 -9.61 0.67
N VAL A 51 8.67 -8.69 -0.19
CA VAL A 51 9.00 -9.00 -1.59
C VAL A 51 10.13 -10.02 -1.68
N PHE A 52 11.22 -9.78 -0.97
CA PHE A 52 12.36 -10.69 -1.02
C PHE A 52 12.08 -12.03 -0.34
N SER A 53 11.25 -12.03 0.71
CA SER A 53 10.78 -13.25 1.36
C SER A 53 10.00 -14.16 0.41
N GLU A 54 9.21 -13.62 -0.51
CA GLU A 54 8.50 -14.40 -1.53
C GLU A 54 9.46 -15.11 -2.50
N LEU A 55 10.70 -14.66 -2.58
CA LEU A 55 11.75 -15.22 -3.44
C LEU A 55 12.77 -16.03 -2.64
N ASP A 56 12.53 -16.28 -1.35
CA ASP A 56 13.47 -16.93 -0.42
C ASP A 56 14.81 -16.20 -0.32
N LEU A 57 14.78 -14.85 -0.41
CA LEU A 57 15.95 -14.00 -0.32
C LEU A 57 15.87 -13.08 0.89
N ASP A 58 17.02 -12.66 1.39
CA ASP A 58 17.11 -11.65 2.45
C ASP A 58 17.30 -10.26 1.81
N TYR A 59 16.39 -9.33 2.09
CA TYR A 59 16.45 -7.98 1.50
C TYR A 59 17.73 -7.24 1.84
N ILE A 60 18.36 -7.52 2.97
CA ILE A 60 19.60 -6.86 3.43
C ILE A 60 20.71 -7.01 2.41
N ASP A 61 20.76 -8.15 1.73
CA ASP A 61 21.82 -8.44 0.75
C ASP A 61 21.64 -7.69 -0.57
N TYR A 62 20.45 -7.14 -0.84
CA TYR A 62 20.08 -6.56 -2.13
C TYR A 62 19.69 -5.10 -2.09
N ILE A 63 19.46 -4.54 -0.89
CA ILE A 63 18.98 -3.17 -0.72
C ILE A 63 20.09 -2.34 -0.06
N THR A 64 20.37 -1.18 -0.64
CA THR A 64 21.25 -0.16 -0.05
C THR A 64 20.46 1.14 0.13
N ILE A 65 20.86 1.93 1.12
CA ILE A 65 20.26 3.24 1.38
C ILE A 65 21.15 4.29 0.74
N ASP A 66 20.56 5.14 -0.11
CA ASP A 66 21.26 6.25 -0.74
C ASP A 66 20.63 7.56 -0.26
N PRO A 67 21.39 8.43 0.43
CA PRO A 67 20.87 9.69 0.95
C PRO A 67 20.26 10.61 -0.10
N LYS A 68 20.66 10.51 -1.37
CA LYS A 68 20.11 11.33 -2.46
C LYS A 68 18.62 11.08 -2.70
N TYR A 69 18.09 9.93 -2.27
CA TYR A 69 16.68 9.59 -2.41
C TYR A 69 15.83 10.05 -1.23
N TYR A 70 16.44 10.64 -0.20
CA TYR A 70 15.68 11.24 0.89
C TYR A 70 15.06 12.55 0.41
N ARG A 71 13.81 12.76 0.77
CA ARG A 71 13.09 14.00 0.44
C ARG A 71 13.19 14.99 1.61
N PRO A 72 13.47 16.29 1.36
CA PRO A 72 13.57 17.27 2.43
C PRO A 72 12.28 17.43 3.27
N THR A 73 11.11 17.17 2.66
CA THR A 73 9.80 17.35 3.28
C THR A 73 8.99 16.07 3.29
N GLU A 74 9.66 14.91 3.40
CA GLU A 74 8.97 13.62 3.42
C GLU A 74 8.16 13.45 4.71
N LEU A 75 6.92 12.99 4.56
CA LEU A 75 6.11 12.56 5.69
C LEU A 75 6.53 11.15 6.10
N ASP A 76 6.84 10.97 7.38
CA ASP A 76 7.32 9.68 7.89
C ASP A 76 6.21 8.63 7.93
N ASP A 77 4.98 9.04 8.25
CA ASP A 77 3.84 8.14 8.35
C ASP A 77 2.64 8.68 7.58
N LEU A 78 2.09 7.86 6.68
CA LEU A 78 0.85 8.15 5.98
C LEU A 78 -0.08 6.94 6.09
N LYS A 79 -1.27 7.19 6.60
CA LYS A 79 -2.33 6.20 6.72
C LYS A 79 -3.68 6.88 6.49
N GLY A 80 -4.49 6.30 5.60
CA GLY A 80 -5.82 6.81 5.34
C GLY A 80 -6.86 6.27 6.32
N ASP A 81 -7.91 7.05 6.55
CA ASP A 81 -9.08 6.62 7.31
C ASP A 81 -10.22 6.33 6.32
N CYS A 82 -10.54 5.06 6.13
CA CYS A 82 -11.58 4.60 5.21
C CYS A 82 -12.91 4.30 5.91
N SER A 83 -13.09 4.75 7.15
CA SER A 83 -14.28 4.40 7.94
C SER A 83 -15.58 4.90 7.29
N LYS A 84 -15.59 6.08 6.69
CA LYS A 84 -16.77 6.61 5.98
C LYS A 84 -17.15 5.73 4.79
N LEU A 85 -16.16 5.33 3.98
CA LEU A 85 -16.39 4.46 2.82
C LEU A 85 -16.98 3.11 3.26
N ARG A 86 -16.45 2.54 4.34
CA ARG A 86 -16.92 1.27 4.89
C ARG A 86 -18.35 1.39 5.41
N SER A 87 -18.64 2.42 6.21
CA SER A 87 -19.94 2.56 6.84
C SER A 87 -21.03 2.98 5.86
N SER A 88 -20.70 3.85 4.90
CA SER A 88 -21.69 4.38 3.94
C SER A 88 -21.96 3.46 2.77
N LEU A 89 -20.91 2.80 2.22
CA LEU A 89 -21.02 1.98 1.02
C LEU A 89 -20.81 0.48 1.27
N GLY A 90 -20.40 0.09 2.46
CA GLY A 90 -20.12 -1.31 2.78
C GLY A 90 -18.86 -1.87 2.08
N TRP A 91 -17.98 -1.00 1.59
CA TRP A 91 -16.73 -1.42 0.97
C TRP A 91 -15.74 -1.90 2.02
N THR A 92 -15.06 -3.01 1.75
CA THR A 92 -13.94 -3.49 2.55
C THR A 92 -12.84 -4.00 1.63
N PRO A 93 -11.56 -3.86 2.03
CA PRO A 93 -10.47 -4.43 1.25
C PRO A 93 -10.61 -5.96 1.16
N THR A 94 -10.28 -6.51 -0.01
CA THR A 94 -10.28 -7.97 -0.22
C THR A 94 -8.86 -8.54 -0.31
N TYR A 95 -7.85 -7.69 -0.41
CA TYR A 95 -6.44 -8.07 -0.45
C TYR A 95 -5.73 -7.57 0.79
N THR A 96 -5.04 -8.49 1.50
CA THR A 96 -4.09 -8.10 2.54
C THR A 96 -2.81 -7.57 1.90
N PHE A 97 -1.99 -6.87 2.66
CA PHE A 97 -0.67 -6.41 2.22
C PHE A 97 0.18 -7.57 1.68
N LYS A 98 0.25 -8.66 2.43
CA LYS A 98 1.00 -9.87 2.05
C LYS A 98 0.48 -10.49 0.75
N LYS A 99 -0.84 -10.64 0.63
CA LYS A 99 -1.47 -11.23 -0.56
C LYS A 99 -1.23 -10.39 -1.80
N MET A 100 -1.33 -9.07 -1.67
CA MET A 100 -1.05 -8.13 -2.75
C MET A 100 0.38 -8.30 -3.27
N ILE A 101 1.36 -8.29 -2.38
CA ILE A 101 2.77 -8.43 -2.74
C ILE A 101 3.04 -9.77 -3.39
N LYS A 102 2.48 -10.85 -2.83
CA LYS A 102 2.62 -12.19 -3.40
C LYS A 102 2.13 -12.25 -4.84
N GLU A 103 0.97 -11.69 -5.12
CA GLU A 103 0.42 -11.63 -6.48
C GLU A 103 1.33 -10.83 -7.42
N MET A 104 1.82 -9.68 -6.97
CA MET A 104 2.71 -8.84 -7.78
C MET A 104 4.03 -9.54 -8.10
N VAL A 105 4.62 -10.23 -7.14
CA VAL A 105 5.87 -10.99 -7.35
C VAL A 105 5.63 -12.13 -8.32
N GLN A 106 4.57 -12.91 -8.13
CA GLN A 106 4.26 -14.04 -9.01
C GLN A 106 4.00 -13.63 -10.46
N ALA A 107 3.43 -12.44 -10.67
CA ALA A 107 3.18 -11.93 -12.01
C ALA A 107 4.47 -11.62 -12.80
N ARG A 108 5.61 -11.53 -12.11
CA ARG A 108 6.92 -11.22 -12.72
C ARG A 108 7.85 -12.42 -12.84
N LEU A 109 7.47 -13.56 -12.31
CA LEU A 109 8.26 -14.79 -12.40
C LEU A 109 8.09 -15.50 -13.73
#